data_6a91031e7209747dbe89935d8def1d3c
#
_entry.id   6a91031e7209747dbe89935d8def1d3c
#
_cell.length_a   1.000
_cell.length_b   1.000
_cell.length_c   1.000
_cell.angle_alpha   90.00
_cell.angle_beta   90.00
_cell.angle_gamma   90.00
#
_symmetry.space_group_name_H-M   'P 1'
#
loop_
_entity.id
_entity.type
_entity.pdbx_description
1 polymer ?
#
loop_
_entity_poly.entity_id
_entity_poly.type
_entity_poly.pdbx_seq_one_letter_code
_entity_poly.pdbx_strand_id
1 'polypeptide(L)' 'MTARQLITALQSLGEENLDREICIFDGPSWYTPYKVEVLDDDKWKTMKGKILID' A
#
# COMPACT_ATOMS: atom_id res chain seq x y z
N MET A 1 -10.15 -4.43 5.97
CA MET A 1 -9.79 -5.12 4.71
C MET A 1 -9.49 -6.57 5.00
N THR A 2 -10.10 -7.49 4.27
CA THR A 2 -9.78 -8.92 4.37
C THR A 2 -8.54 -9.24 3.54
N ALA A 3 -7.94 -10.41 3.76
CA ALA A 3 -6.81 -10.85 2.96
C ALA A 3 -7.18 -10.92 1.47
N ARG A 4 -8.37 -11.39 1.16
CA ARG A 4 -8.84 -11.47 -0.23
C ARG A 4 -8.98 -10.09 -0.85
N GLN A 5 -9.51 -9.12 -0.11
CA GLN A 5 -9.59 -7.74 -0.58
C GLN A 5 -8.21 -7.14 -0.82
N LEU A 6 -7.24 -7.45 0.04
CA LEU A 6 -5.87 -6.99 -0.13
C LEU A 6 -5.26 -7.55 -1.42
N ILE A 7 -5.45 -8.84 -1.68
CA ILE A 7 -4.94 -9.46 -2.90
C ILE A 7 -5.53 -8.76 -4.12
N THR A 8 -6.84 -8.52 -4.13
CA THR A 8 -7.52 -7.84 -5.23
C THR A 8 -6.99 -6.42 -5.41
N ALA A 9 -6.82 -5.69 -4.31
CA ALA A 9 -6.31 -4.32 -4.36
C ALA A 9 -4.91 -4.26 -4.95
N LEU A 10 -4.01 -5.16 -4.54
CA LEU A 10 -2.66 -5.20 -5.06
C LEU A 10 -2.65 -5.54 -6.55
N GLN A 11 -3.44 -6.51 -6.97
CA GLN A 11 -3.54 -6.89 -8.39
C GLN A 11 -4.06 -5.74 -9.25
N SER A 12 -4.97 -4.92 -8.71
CA SER A 12 -5.54 -3.80 -9.44
C SER A 12 -4.55 -2.66 -9.69
N LEU A 13 -3.42 -2.63 -8.98
CA LEU A 13 -2.38 -1.64 -9.22
C LEU A 13 -1.61 -1.90 -10.52
N GLY A 14 -1.70 -3.09 -11.08
CA GLY A 14 -0.99 -3.47 -12.29
C GLY A 14 0.26 -4.28 -11.99
N GLU A 15 0.59 -5.20 -12.89
CA GLU A 15 1.70 -6.13 -12.74
C GLU A 15 3.04 -5.40 -12.51
N GLU A 16 3.22 -4.26 -13.18
CA GLU A 16 4.45 -3.47 -13.11
C GLU A 16 4.71 -2.90 -11.72
N ASN A 17 3.72 -2.87 -10.86
CA ASN A 17 3.86 -2.34 -9.51
C ASN A 17 4.09 -3.42 -8.44
N LEU A 18 3.99 -4.70 -8.81
CA LEU A 18 4.01 -5.78 -7.82
C LEU A 18 5.39 -6.07 -7.24
N ASP A 19 6.46 -5.54 -7.85
CA ASP A 19 7.82 -5.70 -7.33
C ASP A 19 8.23 -4.55 -6.41
N ARG A 20 7.36 -3.58 -6.15
CA ARG A 20 7.64 -2.48 -5.24
C ARG A 20 7.60 -2.97 -3.79
N GLU A 21 8.42 -2.36 -2.95
CA GLU A 21 8.39 -2.64 -1.52
C GLU A 21 7.07 -2.13 -0.91
N ILE A 22 6.62 -2.80 0.14
CA ILE A 22 5.40 -2.45 0.86
C ILE A 22 5.78 -1.72 2.15
N CYS A 23 5.07 -0.62 2.45
CA CYS A 23 5.08 0.00 3.76
C CYS A 23 3.66 -0.02 4.33
N ILE A 24 3.56 -0.12 5.64
CA ILE A 24 2.28 -0.25 6.33
C ILE A 24 2.10 0.93 7.26
N PHE A 25 0.90 1.52 7.26
CA PHE A 25 0.57 2.60 8.18
C PHE A 25 0.65 2.08 9.61
N ASP A 26 1.44 2.78 10.45
CA ASP A 26 1.66 2.43 11.85
C ASP A 26 0.66 3.22 12.73
N GLY A 27 -0.59 2.82 12.63
CA GLY A 27 -1.67 3.46 13.38
C GLY A 27 -1.96 2.76 14.70
N PRO A 28 -3.00 3.21 15.42
CA PRO A 28 -3.40 2.56 16.67
C PRO A 28 -3.83 1.11 16.44
N SER A 29 -3.74 0.30 17.49
CA SER A 29 -3.99 -1.14 17.39
C SER A 29 -5.42 -1.49 16.93
N TRP A 30 -6.38 -0.57 17.10
CA TRP A 30 -7.76 -0.79 16.64
C TRP A 30 -7.94 -0.43 15.16
N TYR A 31 -6.94 0.18 14.52
CA TYR A 31 -7.06 0.59 13.12
C TYR A 31 -7.02 -0.61 12.19
N THR A 32 -7.97 -0.66 11.26
CA THR A 32 -8.01 -1.69 10.22
C THR A 32 -7.74 -1.04 8.87
N PRO A 33 -6.70 -1.44 8.15
CA PRO A 33 -6.42 -0.91 6.82
C PRO A 33 -7.58 -1.11 5.86
N TYR A 34 -7.80 -0.15 4.98
CA TYR A 34 -8.88 -0.23 4.01
C TYR A 34 -8.48 0.11 2.57
N LYS A 35 -7.27 0.55 2.36
CA LYS A 35 -6.83 0.90 0.99
C LYS A 35 -5.35 0.62 0.78
N VAL A 36 -4.97 0.58 -0.50
CA VAL A 36 -3.60 0.36 -0.96
C VAL A 36 -3.32 1.43 -2.02
N GLU A 37 -2.16 2.08 -1.94
CA GLU A 37 -1.79 3.11 -2.93
C GLU A 37 -0.31 3.10 -3.24
N VAL A 38 0.05 3.54 -4.45
CA VAL A 38 1.45 3.71 -4.86
C VAL A 38 1.89 5.13 -4.50
N LEU A 39 3.04 5.27 -3.84
CA LEU A 39 3.55 6.54 -3.37
C LEU A 39 4.53 7.13 -4.39
N ASP A 40 4.01 7.87 -5.38
CA ASP A 40 4.82 8.46 -6.45
C ASP A 40 5.12 9.95 -6.25
N ASP A 41 4.51 10.60 -5.26
CA ASP A 41 4.69 12.02 -5.00
C ASP A 41 6.00 12.26 -4.25
N ASP A 42 6.73 13.32 -4.61
CA ASP A 42 7.99 13.68 -3.96
C ASP A 42 7.84 13.97 -2.47
N LYS A 43 6.64 14.31 -2.01
CA LYS A 43 6.39 14.54 -0.58
C LYS A 43 6.68 13.32 0.30
N TRP A 44 6.69 12.12 -0.28
CA TRP A 44 6.92 10.88 0.46
C TRP A 44 8.38 10.63 0.79
N LYS A 45 9.32 11.36 0.14
CA LYS A 45 10.76 11.29 0.43
C LYS A 45 11.28 9.86 0.35
N THR A 46 11.75 9.29 1.47
CA THR A 46 12.32 7.95 1.49
C THR A 46 11.31 6.85 1.20
N MET A 47 10.02 7.14 1.35
CA MET A 47 8.95 6.17 1.07
C MET A 47 8.48 6.20 -0.38
N LYS A 48 8.96 7.18 -1.15
CA LYS A 48 8.58 7.31 -2.56
C LYS A 48 8.90 6.03 -3.33
N GLY A 49 7.99 5.61 -4.17
CA GLY A 49 8.14 4.39 -4.97
C GLY A 49 7.63 3.13 -4.30
N LYS A 50 7.23 3.22 -3.03
CA LYS A 50 6.69 2.07 -2.30
C LYS A 50 5.17 2.01 -2.42
N ILE A 51 4.60 0.87 -2.02
CA ILE A 51 3.16 0.69 -1.92
C ILE A 51 2.79 0.85 -0.46
N LEU A 52 1.85 1.74 -0.16
CA LEU A 52 1.35 1.97 1.20
C LEU A 52 0.05 1.23 1.42
N ILE A 53 -0.01 0.47 2.50
CA ILE A 53 -1.23 -0.16 2.98
C ILE A 53 -1.71 0.68 4.17
N ASP A 54 -2.80 1.38 4.00
CA ASP A 54 -3.41 2.21 5.03
C ASP A 54 -4.96 2.12 4.93
#